data_2e3d618b4bc9f9608690cbaaeb9dc47c
#
_entry.id   2e3d618b4bc9f9608690cbaaeb9dc47c
#
_cell.length_a   1.000
_cell.length_b   1.000
_cell.length_c   1.000
_cell.angle_alpha   90.00
_cell.angle_beta   90.00
_cell.angle_gamma   90.00
#
_symmetry.space_group_name_H-M   'P 1'
#
loop_
_entity.id
_entity.type
_entity.pdbx_description
1 polymer ?
#
loop_
_entity_poly.entity_id
_entity_poly.type
_entity_poly.pdbx_seq_one_letter_code
_entity_poly.pdbx_strand_id
1 'polypeptide(L)'
;LFTKKLRLAQYADNSIYDYRLKIAQAVLFFNKLPEEFTQTDIDYYLSTLLTKNRCSISFFKHTVFGLQAYYKVMGLKQPNGLVLPKVRKPKRLPRVLSQEQIARLLRNCTLYDKTLLAVIYDCALRVSEA
;
A
#
# COMPACT_ATOMS: atom_id res chain seq x y z
N LEU A 1 3.52 -20.91 -5.13
CA LEU A 1 4.96 -20.80 -4.83
C LEU A 1 5.32 -19.42 -4.23
N PHE A 2 5.00 -18.32 -4.90
CA PHE A 2 5.32 -16.94 -4.51
C PHE A 2 4.88 -16.59 -3.07
N THR A 3 3.60 -16.84 -2.73
CA THR A 3 3.06 -16.58 -1.38
C THR A 3 3.81 -17.33 -0.28
N LYS A 4 4.17 -18.61 -0.53
CA LYS A 4 4.94 -19.40 0.44
C LYS A 4 6.33 -18.80 0.68
N LYS A 5 7.01 -18.35 -0.39
CA LYS A 5 8.33 -17.72 -0.29
C LYS A 5 8.26 -16.36 0.45
N LEU A 6 7.20 -15.55 0.25
CA LEU A 6 7.00 -14.32 1.00
C LEU A 6 6.80 -14.58 2.51
N ARG A 7 6.03 -15.62 2.87
CA ARG A 7 5.88 -16.03 4.28
C ARG A 7 7.18 -16.46 4.91
N LEU A 8 7.96 -17.28 4.20
CA LEU A 8 9.30 -17.69 4.67
C LEU A 8 10.24 -16.47 4.84
N ALA A 9 10.09 -15.46 4.01
CA ALA A 9 10.83 -14.19 4.13
C ALA A 9 10.21 -13.22 5.15
N GLN A 10 9.24 -13.68 5.96
CA GLN A 10 8.60 -12.94 7.07
C GLN A 10 7.92 -11.63 6.64
N TYR A 11 7.35 -11.57 5.44
CA TYR A 11 6.51 -10.44 5.06
C TYR A 11 5.17 -10.49 5.80
N ALA A 12 4.66 -9.31 6.20
CA ALA A 12 3.34 -9.19 6.83
C ALA A 12 2.22 -9.63 5.88
N ASP A 13 1.16 -10.26 6.41
CA ASP A 13 0.06 -10.83 5.62
C ASP A 13 -0.61 -9.78 4.71
N ASN A 14 -0.80 -8.55 5.18
CA ASN A 14 -1.32 -7.45 4.37
C ASN A 14 -0.41 -7.13 3.18
N SER A 15 0.92 -7.16 3.37
CA SER A 15 1.89 -6.95 2.29
C SER A 15 1.86 -8.12 1.29
N ILE A 16 1.71 -9.35 1.78
CA ILE A 16 1.59 -10.54 0.94
C ILE A 16 0.34 -10.45 0.07
N TYR A 17 -0.79 -10.05 0.66
CA TYR A 17 -2.04 -9.86 -0.08
C TYR A 17 -1.90 -8.79 -1.17
N ASP A 18 -1.39 -7.61 -0.81
CA ASP A 18 -1.19 -6.51 -1.74
C ASP A 18 -0.24 -6.88 -2.89
N TYR A 19 0.89 -7.51 -2.58
CA TYR A 19 1.86 -7.90 -3.61
C TYR A 19 1.30 -8.94 -4.57
N ARG A 20 0.55 -9.93 -4.07
CA ARG A 20 -0.16 -10.88 -4.94
C ARG A 20 -1.11 -10.17 -5.90
N LEU A 21 -1.89 -9.24 -5.37
CA LEU A 21 -2.84 -8.47 -6.19
C LEU A 21 -2.12 -7.68 -7.28
N LYS A 22 -0.99 -7.01 -6.94
CA LYS A 22 -0.21 -6.23 -7.92
C LYS A 22 0.42 -7.10 -9.00
N ILE A 23 0.96 -8.26 -8.63
CA ILE A 23 1.49 -9.22 -9.60
C ILE A 23 0.37 -9.75 -10.50
N ALA A 24 -0.78 -10.13 -9.95
CA ALA A 24 -1.92 -10.59 -10.73
C ALA A 24 -2.40 -9.52 -11.74
N GLN A 25 -2.47 -8.26 -11.32
CA GLN A 25 -2.83 -7.15 -12.20
C GLN A 25 -1.84 -6.96 -13.35
N ALA A 26 -0.54 -7.06 -13.09
CA ALA A 26 0.48 -6.98 -14.13
C ALA A 26 0.42 -8.17 -15.11
N VAL A 27 0.24 -9.38 -14.59
CA VAL A 27 0.07 -10.61 -15.40
C VAL A 27 -1.15 -10.48 -16.31
N LEU A 28 -2.29 -10.04 -15.76
CA LEU A 28 -3.52 -9.84 -16.56
C LEU A 28 -3.37 -8.73 -17.60
N PHE A 29 -2.59 -7.70 -17.30
CA PHE A 29 -2.36 -6.59 -18.24
C PHE A 29 -1.57 -7.03 -19.47
N PHE A 30 -0.54 -7.87 -19.27
CA PHE A 30 0.33 -8.33 -20.35
C PHE A 30 -0.04 -9.69 -20.91
N ASN A 31 -0.86 -10.45 -20.21
CA ASN A 31 -1.13 -11.87 -20.47
C ASN A 31 0.17 -12.70 -20.57
N LYS A 32 1.16 -12.36 -19.72
CA LYS A 32 2.48 -13.00 -19.62
C LYS A 32 2.83 -13.23 -18.16
N LEU A 33 3.73 -14.19 -17.90
CA LEU A 33 4.30 -14.37 -16.55
C LEU A 33 5.35 -13.30 -16.26
N PRO A 34 5.56 -12.94 -14.97
CA PRO A 34 6.52 -11.90 -14.61
C PRO A 34 7.97 -12.22 -14.99
N GLU A 35 8.32 -13.49 -15.16
CA GLU A 35 9.62 -13.96 -15.66
C GLU A 35 9.87 -13.52 -17.10
N GLU A 36 8.81 -13.31 -17.88
CA GLU A 36 8.86 -12.96 -19.30
C GLU A 36 8.79 -11.43 -19.51
N PHE A 37 8.65 -10.64 -18.43
CA PHE A 37 8.59 -9.18 -18.56
C PHE A 37 9.93 -8.61 -18.96
N THR A 38 9.92 -7.90 -20.08
CA THR A 38 11.08 -7.11 -20.54
C THR A 38 11.14 -5.77 -19.82
N GLN A 39 12.27 -5.09 -19.93
CA GLN A 39 12.42 -3.72 -19.43
C GLN A 39 11.35 -2.78 -20.02
N THR A 40 11.11 -2.89 -21.31
CA THR A 40 10.11 -2.09 -22.04
C THR A 40 8.68 -2.35 -21.56
N ASP A 41 8.36 -3.60 -21.23
CA ASP A 41 7.04 -3.95 -20.64
C ASP A 41 6.86 -3.23 -19.29
N ILE A 42 7.86 -3.29 -18.42
CA ILE A 42 7.82 -2.64 -17.11
C ILE A 42 7.65 -1.12 -17.24
N ASP A 43 8.46 -0.48 -18.08
CA ASP A 43 8.40 0.97 -18.30
C ASP A 43 7.04 1.39 -18.88
N TYR A 44 6.52 0.62 -19.83
CA TYR A 44 5.18 0.85 -20.39
C TYR A 44 4.08 0.69 -19.34
N TYR A 45 4.13 -0.36 -18.53
CA TYR A 45 3.14 -0.59 -17.48
C TYR A 45 3.14 0.52 -16.44
N LEU A 46 4.31 0.86 -15.92
CA LEU A 46 4.45 1.91 -14.92
C LEU A 46 4.03 3.30 -15.45
N SER A 47 4.38 3.61 -16.71
CA SER A 47 3.92 4.86 -17.35
C SER A 47 2.41 4.89 -17.54
N THR A 48 1.81 3.77 -17.94
CA THR A 48 0.36 3.63 -18.09
C THR A 48 -0.38 3.83 -16.77
N LEU A 49 0.14 3.30 -15.67
CA LEU A 49 -0.42 3.51 -14.34
C LEU A 49 -0.43 4.98 -13.94
N LEU A 50 0.63 5.71 -14.26
CA LEU A 50 0.74 7.13 -13.92
C LEU A 50 -0.16 8.03 -14.79
N THR A 51 -0.26 7.73 -16.09
CA THR A 51 -0.94 8.58 -17.06
C THR A 51 -2.42 8.22 -17.25
N LYS A 52 -2.72 6.98 -17.61
CA LYS A 52 -4.08 6.57 -17.98
C LYS A 52 -4.99 6.27 -16.78
N ASN A 53 -4.46 5.59 -15.77
CA ASN A 53 -5.28 5.12 -14.65
C ASN A 53 -5.38 6.10 -13.48
N ARG A 54 -4.71 7.26 -13.54
CA ARG A 54 -4.67 8.25 -12.46
C ARG A 54 -4.49 7.60 -11.08
N CYS A 55 -3.70 6.54 -11.02
CA CYS A 55 -3.55 5.77 -9.79
C CYS A 55 -2.92 6.61 -8.69
N SER A 56 -3.25 6.30 -7.45
CA SER A 56 -2.62 6.96 -6.31
C SER A 56 -1.12 6.64 -6.26
N ILE A 57 -0.32 7.57 -5.73
CA ILE A 57 1.12 7.34 -5.50
C ILE A 57 1.36 6.08 -4.66
N SER A 58 0.45 5.79 -3.71
CA SER A 58 0.54 4.57 -2.89
C SER A 58 0.33 3.32 -3.73
N PHE A 59 -0.67 3.32 -4.62
CA PHE A 59 -0.91 2.21 -5.55
C PHE A 59 0.33 1.94 -6.41
N PHE A 60 0.90 3.00 -7.00
CA PHE A 60 2.12 2.91 -7.81
C PHE A 60 3.28 2.30 -7.02
N LYS A 61 3.54 2.81 -5.80
CA LYS A 61 4.59 2.27 -4.91
C LYS A 61 4.40 0.80 -4.58
N HIS A 62 3.17 0.40 -4.23
CA HIS A 62 2.85 -0.99 -3.94
C HIS A 62 3.04 -1.90 -5.18
N THR A 63 2.77 -1.40 -6.38
CA THR A 63 3.05 -2.12 -7.62
C THR A 63 4.56 -2.35 -7.80
N VAL A 64 5.37 -1.31 -7.66
CA VAL A 64 6.84 -1.43 -7.77
C VAL A 64 7.38 -2.37 -6.70
N PHE A 65 6.98 -2.21 -5.44
CA PHE A 65 7.43 -3.08 -4.35
C PHE A 65 6.99 -4.53 -4.54
N GLY A 66 5.77 -4.76 -5.04
CA GLY A 66 5.27 -6.10 -5.34
C GLY A 66 6.11 -6.81 -6.40
N LEU A 67 6.44 -6.10 -7.49
CA LEU A 67 7.32 -6.63 -8.54
C LEU A 67 8.74 -6.86 -8.01
N GLN A 68 9.33 -5.90 -7.29
CA GLN A 68 10.64 -6.08 -6.66
C GLN A 68 10.68 -7.30 -5.73
N ALA A 69 9.65 -7.46 -4.87
CA ALA A 69 9.54 -8.60 -3.98
C ALA A 69 9.44 -9.92 -4.75
N TYR A 70 8.69 -9.91 -5.88
CA TYR A 70 8.57 -11.10 -6.73
C TYR A 70 9.93 -11.55 -7.26
N TYR A 71 10.66 -10.65 -7.94
CA TYR A 71 11.99 -10.98 -8.50
C TYR A 71 12.97 -11.42 -7.40
N LYS A 72 12.95 -10.72 -6.26
CA LYS A 72 13.82 -11.04 -5.12
C LYS A 72 13.58 -12.44 -4.56
N VAL A 73 12.33 -12.78 -4.20
CA VAL A 73 12.03 -14.08 -3.56
C VAL A 73 12.02 -15.24 -4.54
N MET A 74 11.81 -14.97 -5.83
CA MET A 74 11.94 -15.98 -6.89
C MET A 74 13.39 -16.23 -7.30
N GLY A 75 14.32 -15.36 -6.90
CA GLY A 75 15.73 -15.46 -7.28
C GLY A 75 15.99 -15.05 -8.73
N LEU A 76 15.14 -14.20 -9.29
CA LEU A 76 15.22 -13.74 -10.67
C LEU A 76 15.97 -12.40 -10.76
N LYS A 77 16.63 -12.17 -11.89
CA LYS A 77 17.26 -10.87 -12.15
C LYS A 77 16.18 -9.80 -12.30
N GLN A 78 16.25 -8.77 -11.45
CA GLN A 78 15.31 -7.66 -11.49
C GLN A 78 15.56 -6.78 -12.73
N PRO A 79 14.51 -6.41 -13.49
CA PRO A 79 14.59 -5.40 -14.53
C PRO A 79 14.99 -4.02 -13.95
N ASN A 80 15.81 -3.25 -14.65
CA ASN A 80 16.36 -1.98 -14.16
C ASN A 80 15.30 -0.88 -13.93
N GLY A 81 14.17 -0.91 -14.63
CA GLY A 81 13.07 0.07 -14.53
C GLY A 81 12.24 0.02 -13.26
N LEU A 82 12.44 -0.97 -12.37
CA LEU A 82 11.72 -1.06 -11.10
C LEU A 82 12.31 -0.10 -10.07
N VAL A 83 12.42 1.18 -10.43
CA VAL A 83 12.88 2.24 -9.53
C VAL A 83 11.69 3.11 -9.13
N LEU A 84 11.59 3.44 -7.85
CA LEU A 84 10.56 4.36 -7.38
C LEU A 84 10.87 5.77 -7.89
N PRO A 85 9.91 6.42 -8.58
CA PRO A 85 10.07 7.82 -8.91
C PRO A 85 10.15 8.64 -7.62
N LYS A 86 11.01 9.65 -7.60
CA LYS A 86 11.11 10.63 -6.51
C LYS A 86 9.88 11.55 -6.52
N VAL A 87 8.72 11.00 -6.19
CA VAL A 87 7.49 11.79 -6.07
C VAL A 87 7.45 12.45 -4.72
N ARG A 88 7.58 13.77 -4.68
CA ARG A 88 7.32 14.56 -3.46
C ARG A 88 5.81 14.60 -3.23
N LYS A 89 5.33 13.87 -2.23
CA LYS A 89 3.96 14.09 -1.73
C LYS A 89 3.91 15.45 -1.05
N PRO A 90 2.97 16.34 -1.40
CA PRO A 90 2.73 17.52 -0.57
C PRO A 90 2.40 17.03 0.85
N LYS A 91 3.13 17.56 1.82
CA LYS A 91 2.93 17.23 3.24
C LYS A 91 1.57 17.85 3.64
N ARG A 92 0.51 17.04 3.60
CA ARG A 92 -0.78 17.48 4.17
C ARG A 92 -0.68 17.34 5.67
N LEU A 93 -0.78 18.45 6.37
CA LEU A 93 -0.91 18.44 7.82
C LEU A 93 -2.23 17.74 8.17
N PRO A 94 -2.23 16.85 9.17
CA PRO A 94 -3.48 16.26 9.65
C PRO A 94 -4.42 17.37 10.14
N ARG A 95 -5.71 17.22 9.89
CA ARG A 95 -6.72 18.06 10.53
C ARG A 95 -6.77 17.69 12.01
N VAL A 96 -6.33 18.59 12.86
CA VAL A 96 -6.42 18.42 14.32
C VAL A 96 -7.73 19.06 14.76
N LEU A 97 -8.55 18.29 15.50
CA LEU A 97 -9.76 18.80 16.10
C LEU A 97 -9.41 19.65 17.34
N SER A 98 -10.12 20.76 17.54
CA SER A 98 -9.98 21.54 18.78
C SER A 98 -10.59 20.78 19.97
N GLN A 99 -10.17 21.13 21.19
CA GLN A 99 -10.74 20.54 22.41
C GLN A 99 -12.26 20.72 22.48
N GLU A 100 -12.78 21.86 22.05
CA GLU A 100 -14.21 22.14 21.99
C GLU A 100 -14.94 21.22 21.00
N GLN A 101 -14.34 20.95 19.83
CA GLN A 101 -14.88 20.03 18.83
C GLN A 101 -14.93 18.60 19.38
N ILE A 102 -13.88 18.17 20.08
CA ILE A 102 -13.83 16.85 20.74
C ILE A 102 -14.90 16.78 21.83
N ALA A 103 -15.01 17.78 22.69
CA ALA A 103 -16.03 17.81 23.73
C ALA A 103 -17.46 17.78 23.16
N ARG A 104 -17.71 18.49 22.05
CA ARG A 104 -19.00 18.48 21.37
C ARG A 104 -19.30 17.10 20.75
N LEU A 105 -18.31 16.46 20.15
CA LEU A 105 -18.43 15.11 19.61
C LEU A 105 -18.80 14.12 20.70
N LEU A 106 -18.08 14.11 21.82
CA LEU A 106 -18.29 13.21 22.94
C LEU A 106 -19.66 13.42 23.63
N ARG A 107 -20.22 14.64 23.63
CA ARG A 107 -21.56 14.90 24.20
C ARG A 107 -22.69 14.24 23.38
N ASN A 108 -22.49 14.10 22.06
CA ASN A 108 -23.50 13.57 21.15
C ASN A 108 -23.34 12.08 20.85
N CYS A 109 -22.37 11.41 21.46
CA CYS A 109 -22.15 9.97 21.30
C CYS A 109 -22.95 9.16 22.33
N THR A 110 -23.24 7.89 21.97
CA THR A 110 -23.72 6.89 22.94
C THR A 110 -22.68 6.68 24.05
N LEU A 111 -23.08 6.10 25.18
CA LEU A 111 -22.14 5.82 26.27
C LEU A 111 -20.99 4.90 25.80
N TYR A 112 -21.32 3.90 24.99
CA TYR A 112 -20.32 2.96 24.42
C TYR A 112 -19.30 3.68 23.53
N ASP A 113 -19.78 4.45 22.54
CA ASP A 113 -18.90 5.19 21.62
C ASP A 113 -18.06 6.23 22.36
N LYS A 114 -18.67 6.90 23.35
CA LYS A 114 -17.97 7.88 24.18
C LYS A 114 -16.80 7.25 24.95
N THR A 115 -17.04 6.08 25.56
CA THR A 115 -16.00 5.36 26.30
C THR A 115 -14.88 4.92 25.37
N LEU A 116 -15.20 4.35 24.21
CA LEU A 116 -14.23 3.92 23.21
C LEU A 116 -13.38 5.11 22.71
N LEU A 117 -14.04 6.21 22.32
CA LEU A 117 -13.33 7.40 21.84
C LEU A 117 -12.47 8.06 22.91
N ALA A 118 -12.94 8.06 24.19
CA ALA A 118 -12.15 8.58 25.30
C ALA A 118 -10.88 7.75 25.51
N VAL A 119 -10.99 6.42 25.52
CA VAL A 119 -9.82 5.52 25.65
C VAL A 119 -8.84 5.72 24.50
N ILE A 120 -9.32 5.80 23.24
CA ILE A 120 -8.46 6.05 22.07
C ILE A 120 -7.73 7.39 22.20
N TYR A 121 -8.44 8.43 22.66
CA TYR A 121 -7.87 9.77 22.80
C TYR A 121 -6.85 9.85 23.94
N ASP A 122 -7.20 9.33 25.12
CA ASP A 122 -6.33 9.42 26.31
C ASP A 122 -5.08 8.52 26.20
N CYS A 123 -5.24 7.35 25.58
CA CYS A 123 -4.12 6.41 25.39
C CYS A 123 -3.38 6.60 24.07
N ALA A 124 -3.78 7.58 23.23
CA ALA A 124 -3.23 7.82 21.90
C ALA A 124 -3.16 6.56 21.00
N LEU A 125 -4.18 5.68 21.14
CA LEU A 125 -4.25 4.43 20.40
C LEU A 125 -4.56 4.68 18.92
N ARG A 126 -4.02 3.80 18.06
CA ARG A 126 -4.54 3.70 16.69
C ARG A 126 -5.89 2.99 16.70
N VAL A 127 -6.75 3.30 15.72
CA VAL A 127 -8.06 2.64 15.57
C VAL A 127 -7.94 1.11 15.49
N SER A 128 -6.83 0.58 14.98
CA SER A 128 -6.57 -0.86 14.91
C SER A 128 -6.10 -1.47 16.24
N GLU A 129 -5.83 -0.66 17.26
CA GLU A 129 -5.35 -1.08 18.58
C GLU A 129 -6.47 -0.98 19.64
N ALA A 130 -7.59 -0.38 19.26
CA ALA A 130 -8.80 -0.27 20.07
C ALA A 130 -9.82 -1.36 19.72
#